data_e98572e3e9a3aabdfdcd681fa17347f0
#
_entry.id   e98572e3e9a3aabdfdcd681fa17347f0
#
_cell.length_a   1.000
_cell.length_b   1.000
_cell.length_c   1.000
_cell.angle_alpha   90.00
_cell.angle_beta   90.00
_cell.angle_gamma   90.00
#
_symmetry.space_group_name_H-M   'P 1'
#
loop_
_entity.id
_entity.type
_entity.pdbx_description
1 polymer ?
#
loop_
_entity_poly.entity_id
_entity_poly.type
_entity_poly.pdbx_seq_one_letter_code
_entity_poly.pdbx_strand_id
1 'polypeptide(L)'
;MNKLVLVTAALVAAVAVFIVLTLPPRARALSPFPDGTVPGIIHVHTGRSDGLGGPDEIAAAAARAGLKFLVFTDHGDATRRPDPPQYRSGVLCLDGVEISTSGGHYIAIDMPASPFPLAGEPRDVIEDVHRLGGFGIAAHPDSPKRELRWTDWTLPVDGVELLNLDTGWRLWAQQAGGEHDRWYARRRLLAALLDYPFRPVAVMTSLIQTTKQALPDAYARANERRVVAIAGADAHAKLAPRSADPGDSRFALPLPGYESSFRVMSIHVKPERPFSGDATADAHVLMRAIRSGHLYTAVDGAAGPPSFEFTAANEHGTVNEGDELGVGGPVTLRVRSNAPPAFTTLVYGAGRVINDNHHQSDLTVPAAAAAAVYWVEILSTGQPTQLTWIRSNPIYVRSPEARPVPPARAAAGTSLKIFDGTAYGWTAEHDPTSLAAVEPAPIVGGAELRFRYGLAGGASVGQVAALAFDTPRGLAGYDRLTFSIRAEHPMRISVQLRTGEEQGPASRERWKRAIYVDAAMQERTVVFGDLMPVGETHTSAPVLDGIRSILFVVDATNTKLGDSGRVWIGSAALEK
;
A
#
# COMPACT_ATOMS: atom_id res chain seq x y z
N MET A 1 2.12 -61.50 8.14
CA MET A 1 2.31 -60.06 7.93
C MET A 1 1.38 -59.32 8.90
N ASN A 2 1.89 -58.43 9.74
CA ASN A 2 1.15 -57.83 10.86
C ASN A 2 0.05 -56.90 10.32
N LYS A 3 -1.20 -56.98 10.82
CA LYS A 3 -2.32 -56.11 10.38
C LYS A 3 -1.93 -54.62 10.33
N LEU A 4 -1.09 -54.19 11.27
CA LEU A 4 -0.57 -52.81 11.31
C LEU A 4 0.27 -52.49 10.06
N VAL A 5 1.17 -53.41 9.62
CA VAL A 5 1.98 -53.21 8.40
C VAL A 5 1.13 -53.08 7.16
N LEU A 6 0.08 -53.90 7.04
CA LEU A 6 -0.86 -53.84 5.91
C LEU A 6 -1.64 -52.50 5.88
N VAL A 7 -2.13 -52.06 7.05
CA VAL A 7 -2.86 -50.78 7.16
C VAL A 7 -1.93 -49.60 6.84
N THR A 8 -0.70 -49.60 7.37
CA THR A 8 0.29 -48.55 7.07
C THR A 8 0.65 -48.54 5.58
N ALA A 9 0.90 -49.70 4.98
CA ALA A 9 1.19 -49.79 3.53
C ALA A 9 0.01 -49.30 2.67
N ALA A 10 -1.23 -49.66 3.03
CA ALA A 10 -2.41 -49.19 2.34
C ALA A 10 -2.59 -47.63 2.46
N LEU A 11 -2.32 -47.10 3.65
CA LEU A 11 -2.38 -45.64 3.87
C LEU A 11 -1.31 -44.92 3.04
N VAL A 12 -0.07 -45.38 3.05
CA VAL A 12 1.02 -44.82 2.24
C VAL A 12 0.70 -44.90 0.76
N ALA A 13 0.16 -46.02 0.29
CA ALA A 13 -0.28 -46.15 -1.11
C ALA A 13 -1.42 -45.17 -1.46
N ALA A 14 -2.39 -45.01 -0.56
CA ALA A 14 -3.48 -44.07 -0.76
C ALA A 14 -2.99 -42.60 -0.83
N VAL A 15 -2.06 -42.23 0.05
CA VAL A 15 -1.43 -40.88 0.02
C VAL A 15 -0.62 -40.70 -1.27
N ALA A 16 0.15 -41.71 -1.68
CA ALA A 16 0.91 -41.64 -2.93
C ALA A 16 0.00 -41.46 -4.17
N VAL A 17 -1.09 -42.23 -4.23
CA VAL A 17 -2.11 -42.09 -5.29
C VAL A 17 -2.74 -40.70 -5.25
N PHE A 18 -3.09 -40.20 -4.05
CA PHE A 18 -3.65 -38.86 -3.90
C PHE A 18 -2.68 -37.80 -4.45
N ILE A 19 -1.39 -37.85 -4.07
CA ILE A 19 -0.36 -36.92 -4.57
C ILE A 19 -0.27 -37.00 -6.11
N VAL A 20 -0.20 -38.19 -6.69
CA VAL A 20 -0.12 -38.34 -8.16
C VAL A 20 -1.32 -37.70 -8.87
N LEU A 21 -2.51 -37.80 -8.28
CA LEU A 21 -3.76 -37.27 -8.83
C LEU A 21 -3.93 -35.76 -8.63
N THR A 22 -3.28 -35.17 -7.61
CA THR A 22 -3.42 -33.77 -7.25
C THR A 22 -2.25 -32.90 -7.67
N LEU A 23 -1.09 -33.51 -7.96
CA LEU A 23 0.16 -32.83 -8.24
C LEU A 23 0.04 -31.85 -9.43
N PRO A 24 0.14 -30.52 -9.22
CA PRO A 24 -0.10 -29.55 -10.27
C PRO A 24 0.98 -29.65 -11.37
N PRO A 25 0.66 -29.26 -12.61
CA PRO A 25 1.61 -29.29 -13.71
C PRO A 25 2.79 -28.35 -13.44
N ARG A 26 3.96 -28.66 -14.01
CA ARG A 26 5.12 -27.76 -13.96
C ARG A 26 4.88 -26.57 -14.88
N ALA A 27 5.54 -25.44 -14.59
CA ALA A 27 5.59 -24.29 -15.47
C ALA A 27 6.02 -24.70 -16.90
N ARG A 28 5.42 -24.07 -17.90
CA ARG A 28 5.83 -24.27 -19.30
C ARG A 28 7.13 -23.53 -19.54
N ALA A 29 8.13 -24.20 -20.10
CA ALA A 29 9.36 -23.55 -20.52
C ALA A 29 9.12 -22.76 -21.82
N LEU A 30 9.56 -21.50 -21.82
CA LEU A 30 9.41 -20.59 -22.96
C LEU A 30 10.78 -20.14 -23.48
N SER A 31 10.82 -19.76 -24.76
CA SER A 31 11.97 -19.09 -25.37
C SER A 31 11.76 -17.57 -25.28
N PRO A 32 12.52 -16.85 -24.44
CA PRO A 32 12.36 -15.41 -24.35
C PRO A 32 12.97 -14.69 -25.55
N PHE A 33 12.45 -13.49 -25.82
CA PHE A 33 13.13 -12.51 -26.66
C PHE A 33 13.62 -11.35 -25.78
N PRO A 34 14.65 -10.59 -26.21
CA PRO A 34 15.10 -9.43 -25.47
C PRO A 34 14.02 -8.33 -25.47
N ASP A 35 13.40 -8.06 -24.32
CA ASP A 35 12.43 -6.99 -24.13
C ASP A 35 13.00 -5.80 -23.35
N GLY A 36 14.26 -5.91 -22.92
CA GLY A 36 14.97 -4.87 -22.17
C GLY A 36 14.59 -4.79 -20.70
N THR A 37 13.82 -5.74 -20.19
CA THR A 37 13.39 -5.73 -18.78
C THR A 37 14.37 -6.47 -17.86
N VAL A 38 14.29 -6.14 -16.57
CA VAL A 38 14.95 -6.85 -15.48
C VAL A 38 13.91 -7.42 -14.52
N PRO A 39 13.92 -8.74 -14.25
CA PRO A 39 13.00 -9.35 -13.32
C PRO A 39 13.38 -9.05 -11.87
N GLY A 40 12.39 -8.78 -11.04
CA GLY A 40 12.57 -8.60 -9.59
C GLY A 40 11.28 -8.77 -8.84
N ILE A 41 11.32 -8.50 -7.54
CA ILE A 41 10.17 -8.62 -6.67
C ILE A 41 10.19 -7.54 -5.58
N ILE A 42 9.01 -7.13 -5.16
CA ILE A 42 8.76 -6.20 -4.04
C ILE A 42 7.97 -6.94 -2.97
N HIS A 43 7.83 -6.36 -1.80
CA HIS A 43 7.06 -6.84 -0.67
C HIS A 43 7.65 -8.15 -0.12
N VAL A 44 8.74 -7.99 0.61
CA VAL A 44 9.48 -9.09 1.21
C VAL A 44 9.87 -8.73 2.63
N HIS A 45 9.56 -9.62 3.56
CA HIS A 45 9.83 -9.46 4.98
C HIS A 45 11.08 -10.26 5.39
N THR A 46 11.87 -9.67 6.27
CA THR A 46 13.06 -10.30 6.86
C THR A 46 12.82 -10.60 8.34
N GLY A 47 13.82 -11.17 9.01
CA GLY A 47 13.82 -11.34 10.47
C GLY A 47 13.87 -10.02 11.27
N ARG A 48 13.83 -8.86 10.60
CA ARG A 48 13.68 -7.55 11.25
C ARG A 48 12.24 -7.30 11.68
N SER A 49 11.27 -7.89 10.98
CA SER A 49 9.86 -7.86 11.37
C SER A 49 9.38 -9.28 11.67
N ASP A 50 8.71 -9.93 10.76
CA ASP A 50 8.05 -11.22 10.99
C ASP A 50 8.41 -12.29 9.96
N GLY A 51 9.35 -12.03 9.05
CA GLY A 51 9.98 -13.03 8.20
C GLY A 51 11.01 -13.87 8.96
N LEU A 52 11.41 -15.05 8.42
CA LEU A 52 12.40 -15.91 9.06
C LEU A 52 13.83 -15.71 8.55
N GLY A 53 14.02 -15.21 7.31
CA GLY A 53 15.33 -15.09 6.69
C GLY A 53 16.03 -13.78 6.96
N GLY A 54 17.37 -13.79 6.92
CA GLY A 54 18.17 -12.57 6.87
C GLY A 54 18.32 -12.03 5.44
N PRO A 55 18.68 -10.72 5.27
CA PRO A 55 18.78 -10.12 3.93
C PRO A 55 19.71 -10.85 2.96
N ASP A 56 20.84 -11.39 3.41
CA ASP A 56 21.78 -12.12 2.56
C ASP A 56 21.24 -13.47 2.10
N GLU A 57 20.55 -14.19 2.99
CA GLU A 57 19.87 -15.44 2.69
C GLU A 57 18.75 -15.25 1.65
N ILE A 58 17.94 -14.20 1.86
CA ILE A 58 16.83 -13.87 0.97
C ILE A 58 17.37 -13.45 -0.40
N ALA A 59 18.41 -12.63 -0.45
CA ALA A 59 19.05 -12.24 -1.71
C ALA A 59 19.66 -13.43 -2.46
N ALA A 60 20.27 -14.37 -1.74
CA ALA A 60 20.74 -15.62 -2.35
C ALA A 60 19.60 -16.47 -2.92
N ALA A 61 18.44 -16.52 -2.24
CA ALA A 61 17.23 -17.17 -2.75
C ALA A 61 16.69 -16.47 -4.01
N ALA A 62 16.69 -15.13 -4.03
CA ALA A 62 16.31 -14.33 -5.20
C ALA A 62 17.26 -14.56 -6.39
N ALA A 63 18.57 -14.64 -6.14
CA ALA A 63 19.56 -14.96 -7.18
C ALA A 63 19.30 -16.35 -7.78
N ARG A 64 19.03 -17.37 -6.96
CA ARG A 64 18.68 -18.72 -7.45
C ARG A 64 17.35 -18.75 -8.19
N ALA A 65 16.41 -17.85 -7.85
CA ALA A 65 15.17 -17.68 -8.60
C ALA A 65 15.36 -16.92 -9.93
N GLY A 66 16.54 -16.35 -10.19
CA GLY A 66 16.85 -15.60 -11.40
C GLY A 66 16.54 -14.10 -11.33
N LEU A 67 16.11 -13.61 -10.18
CA LEU A 67 15.79 -12.18 -9.98
C LEU A 67 17.06 -11.32 -10.00
N LYS A 68 16.90 -10.08 -10.43
CA LYS A 68 17.98 -9.08 -10.55
C LYS A 68 17.86 -7.96 -9.53
N PHE A 69 16.68 -7.75 -8.97
CA PHE A 69 16.45 -6.82 -7.86
C PHE A 69 15.43 -7.34 -6.86
N LEU A 70 15.46 -6.79 -5.67
CA LEU A 70 14.63 -7.14 -4.54
C LEU A 70 14.37 -5.91 -3.68
N VAL A 71 13.13 -5.69 -3.23
CA VAL A 71 12.80 -4.63 -2.28
C VAL A 71 12.28 -5.24 -0.99
N PHE A 72 13.04 -5.08 0.08
CA PHE A 72 12.60 -5.41 1.43
C PHE A 72 11.58 -4.38 1.92
N THR A 73 10.56 -4.82 2.62
CA THR A 73 9.50 -3.95 3.15
C THR A 73 9.04 -4.43 4.52
N ASP A 74 10.00 -4.62 5.41
CA ASP A 74 9.72 -5.02 6.79
C ASP A 74 8.69 -4.08 7.43
N HIS A 75 7.81 -4.60 8.28
CA HIS A 75 6.86 -3.80 9.04
C HIS A 75 7.55 -2.74 9.89
N GLY A 76 6.98 -1.54 9.90
CA GLY A 76 7.53 -0.43 10.67
C GLY A 76 6.75 0.87 10.52
N ASP A 77 7.24 1.88 11.19
CA ASP A 77 6.69 3.24 11.22
C ASP A 77 7.53 4.26 10.43
N ALA A 78 8.41 3.78 9.57
CA ALA A 78 9.33 4.56 8.75
C ALA A 78 10.39 5.39 9.52
N THR A 79 10.48 5.31 10.84
CA THR A 79 11.51 6.05 11.60
C THR A 79 12.89 5.39 11.54
N ARG A 80 12.96 4.10 11.18
CA ARG A 80 14.23 3.42 10.92
C ARG A 80 14.85 3.96 9.63
N ARG A 81 16.13 4.28 9.66
CA ARG A 81 16.87 4.66 8.45
C ARG A 81 16.92 3.45 7.49
N PRO A 82 16.49 3.60 6.23
CA PRO A 82 16.65 2.56 5.23
C PRO A 82 18.14 2.20 5.04
N ASP A 83 18.41 0.91 4.79
CA ASP A 83 19.73 0.49 4.35
C ASP A 83 20.03 1.09 2.97
N PRO A 84 21.27 1.52 2.70
CA PRO A 84 21.62 1.99 1.36
C PRO A 84 21.49 0.86 0.34
N PRO A 85 21.15 1.18 -0.92
CA PRO A 85 21.11 0.20 -1.98
C PRO A 85 22.43 -0.56 -2.09
N GLN A 86 22.37 -1.88 -2.22
CA GLN A 86 23.57 -2.70 -2.34
C GLN A 86 23.30 -3.98 -3.11
N TYR A 87 24.35 -4.48 -3.79
CA TYR A 87 24.31 -5.81 -4.41
C TYR A 87 24.61 -6.89 -3.37
N ARG A 88 23.69 -7.86 -3.23
CA ARG A 88 23.86 -9.08 -2.42
C ARG A 88 23.64 -10.29 -3.33
N SER A 89 24.60 -11.19 -3.36
CA SER A 89 24.56 -12.38 -4.26
C SER A 89 24.25 -12.02 -5.73
N GLY A 90 24.66 -10.83 -6.20
CA GLY A 90 24.39 -10.33 -7.56
C GLY A 90 22.97 -9.79 -7.79
N VAL A 91 22.17 -9.65 -6.74
CA VAL A 91 20.83 -9.03 -6.76
C VAL A 91 20.91 -7.64 -6.14
N LEU A 92 20.36 -6.63 -6.83
CA LEU A 92 20.24 -5.27 -6.30
C LEU A 92 19.16 -5.26 -5.22
N CYS A 93 19.55 -5.00 -3.99
CA CYS A 93 18.65 -4.94 -2.84
C CYS A 93 18.38 -3.50 -2.43
N LEU A 94 17.11 -3.14 -2.34
CA LEU A 94 16.59 -1.88 -1.83
C LEU A 94 15.83 -2.15 -0.54
N ASP A 95 15.72 -1.09 0.28
CA ASP A 95 15.04 -1.12 1.56
C ASP A 95 13.88 -0.12 1.56
N GLY A 96 12.70 -0.57 1.95
CA GLY A 96 11.49 0.20 2.16
C GLY A 96 10.86 -0.17 3.49
N VAL A 97 9.57 0.08 3.62
CA VAL A 97 8.81 -0.22 4.84
C VAL A 97 7.35 -0.49 4.50
N GLU A 98 6.73 -1.44 5.18
CA GLU A 98 5.29 -1.63 5.18
C GLU A 98 4.70 -1.00 6.44
N ILE A 99 3.86 0.03 6.25
CA ILE A 99 3.26 0.83 7.30
C ILE A 99 1.82 0.38 7.52
N SER A 100 1.47 0.06 8.76
CA SER A 100 0.09 -0.24 9.15
C SER A 100 -0.70 1.06 9.33
N THR A 101 -1.87 1.15 8.67
CA THR A 101 -2.80 2.27 8.81
C THR A 101 -4.18 1.79 9.24
N SER A 102 -5.08 2.69 9.60
CA SER A 102 -6.48 2.37 9.91
C SER A 102 -7.28 1.89 8.69
N GLY A 103 -6.78 2.11 7.47
CA GLY A 103 -7.41 1.71 6.20
C GLY A 103 -6.69 0.60 5.46
N GLY A 104 -5.79 -0.15 6.11
CA GLY A 104 -4.98 -1.22 5.54
C GLY A 104 -3.48 -0.88 5.53
N HIS A 105 -2.69 -1.75 4.91
CA HIS A 105 -1.25 -1.56 4.84
C HIS A 105 -0.81 -0.74 3.63
N TYR A 106 0.26 0.00 3.80
CA TYR A 106 0.84 0.89 2.80
C TYR A 106 2.36 0.71 2.73
N ILE A 107 2.84 0.25 1.59
CA ILE A 107 4.28 0.10 1.34
C ILE A 107 4.84 1.45 0.91
N ALA A 108 5.90 1.91 1.56
CA ALA A 108 6.64 3.11 1.18
C ALA A 108 8.08 2.75 0.83
N ILE A 109 8.53 3.17 -0.36
CA ILE A 109 9.87 2.92 -0.90
C ILE A 109 10.51 4.21 -1.40
N ASP A 110 11.84 4.21 -1.55
CA ASP A 110 12.61 5.34 -2.11
C ASP A 110 12.40 6.65 -1.34
N MET A 111 12.44 6.57 -0.01
CA MET A 111 12.34 7.75 0.86
C MET A 111 13.34 7.68 2.03
N PRO A 112 13.75 8.81 2.60
CA PRO A 112 14.56 8.84 3.82
C PRO A 112 13.74 8.37 5.03
N ALA A 113 14.41 8.17 6.16
CA ALA A 113 13.72 7.96 7.43
C ALA A 113 12.79 9.13 7.76
N SER A 114 11.60 8.81 8.26
CA SER A 114 10.69 9.82 8.78
C SER A 114 11.20 10.37 10.12
N PRO A 115 11.07 11.67 10.37
CA PRO A 115 11.43 12.26 11.66
C PRO A 115 10.49 11.84 12.81
N PHE A 116 9.33 11.33 12.51
CA PHE A 116 8.32 10.84 13.47
C PHE A 116 7.63 9.59 12.93
N PRO A 117 6.96 8.78 13.80
CA PRO A 117 6.25 7.59 13.38
C PRO A 117 5.15 7.88 12.36
N LEU A 118 5.13 7.17 11.24
CA LEU A 118 4.05 7.20 10.27
C LEU A 118 3.04 6.10 10.63
N ALA A 119 1.84 6.50 10.99
CA ALA A 119 0.76 5.61 11.39
C ALA A 119 -0.59 6.34 11.37
N GLY A 120 -1.65 5.63 11.70
CA GLY A 120 -3.00 6.19 11.85
C GLY A 120 -3.75 6.25 10.53
N GLU A 121 -4.23 7.43 10.14
CA GLU A 121 -5.07 7.56 8.95
C GLU A 121 -4.26 7.37 7.66
N PRO A 122 -4.79 6.61 6.68
CA PRO A 122 -4.11 6.38 5.41
C PRO A 122 -3.73 7.67 4.68
N ARG A 123 -4.61 8.68 4.71
CA ARG A 123 -4.37 10.00 4.11
C ARG A 123 -3.11 10.65 4.67
N ASP A 124 -2.94 10.60 5.99
CA ASP A 124 -1.82 11.23 6.67
C ASP A 124 -0.50 10.55 6.30
N VAL A 125 -0.51 9.22 6.23
CA VAL A 125 0.65 8.42 5.81
C VAL A 125 1.03 8.72 4.36
N ILE A 126 0.07 8.77 3.44
CA ILE A 126 0.31 9.11 2.03
C ILE A 126 0.90 10.51 1.89
N GLU A 127 0.33 11.50 2.57
CA GLU A 127 0.85 12.88 2.56
C GLU A 127 2.30 12.95 3.03
N ASP A 128 2.65 12.19 4.07
CA ASP A 128 4.03 12.16 4.59
C ASP A 128 4.99 11.43 3.67
N VAL A 129 4.59 10.29 3.11
CA VAL A 129 5.40 9.57 2.13
C VAL A 129 5.69 10.47 0.92
N HIS A 130 4.68 11.16 0.37
CA HIS A 130 4.87 12.10 -0.73
C HIS A 130 5.74 13.30 -0.33
N ARG A 131 5.54 13.87 0.87
CA ARG A 131 6.36 14.98 1.39
C ARG A 131 7.84 14.58 1.55
N LEU A 132 8.09 13.34 1.90
CA LEU A 132 9.45 12.77 2.01
C LEU A 132 10.05 12.35 0.66
N GLY A 133 9.28 12.50 -0.45
CA GLY A 133 9.70 12.14 -1.79
C GLY A 133 9.57 10.63 -2.09
N GLY A 134 8.91 9.87 -1.22
CA GLY A 134 8.67 8.44 -1.37
C GLY A 134 7.73 8.08 -2.52
N PHE A 135 7.65 6.80 -2.79
CA PHE A 135 6.67 6.17 -3.67
C PHE A 135 5.86 5.16 -2.86
N GLY A 136 4.54 5.31 -2.87
CA GLY A 136 3.68 4.56 -1.99
C GLY A 136 2.69 3.63 -2.69
N ILE A 137 2.57 2.41 -2.18
CA ILE A 137 1.80 1.33 -2.79
C ILE A 137 0.73 0.84 -1.81
N ALA A 138 -0.52 0.82 -2.25
CA ALA A 138 -1.60 0.14 -1.52
C ALA A 138 -1.35 -1.37 -1.51
N ALA A 139 -1.09 -1.93 -0.33
CA ALA A 139 -0.70 -3.33 -0.18
C ALA A 139 -1.93 -4.26 -0.13
N HIS A 140 -1.79 -5.46 -0.67
CA HIS A 140 -2.75 -6.58 -0.65
C HIS A 140 -4.24 -6.21 -0.50
N PRO A 141 -4.79 -5.39 -1.41
CA PRO A 141 -6.16 -4.87 -1.30
C PRO A 141 -7.25 -5.94 -1.34
N ASP A 142 -6.92 -7.16 -1.74
CA ASP A 142 -7.84 -8.31 -1.73
C ASP A 142 -7.62 -9.25 -0.52
N SER A 143 -6.80 -8.84 0.46
CA SER A 143 -6.59 -9.64 1.66
C SER A 143 -7.93 -9.97 2.35
N PRO A 144 -8.16 -11.21 2.77
CA PRO A 144 -9.35 -11.57 3.54
C PRO A 144 -9.35 -10.99 4.95
N LYS A 145 -8.19 -10.55 5.45
CA LYS A 145 -8.04 -9.88 6.75
C LYS A 145 -8.32 -8.39 6.59
N ARG A 146 -9.34 -7.90 7.30
CA ARG A 146 -9.79 -6.49 7.18
C ARG A 146 -8.72 -5.49 7.61
N GLU A 147 -7.96 -5.82 8.64
CA GLU A 147 -6.89 -4.99 9.20
C GLU A 147 -5.70 -4.80 8.25
N LEU A 148 -5.48 -5.74 7.32
CA LEU A 148 -4.41 -5.66 6.32
C LEU A 148 -4.86 -5.00 5.03
N ARG A 149 -6.13 -5.22 4.67
CA ARG A 149 -6.68 -4.87 3.37
C ARG A 149 -6.80 -3.37 3.17
N TRP A 150 -6.19 -2.84 2.09
CA TRP A 150 -6.43 -1.48 1.66
C TRP A 150 -7.89 -1.25 1.27
N THR A 151 -8.51 -0.19 1.78
CA THR A 151 -9.96 0.06 1.60
C THR A 151 -10.29 1.44 1.03
N ASP A 152 -9.43 2.44 1.20
CA ASP A 152 -9.73 3.81 0.74
C ASP A 152 -9.15 4.11 -0.64
N TRP A 153 -9.95 3.87 -1.65
CA TRP A 153 -9.62 4.12 -3.06
C TRP A 153 -9.73 5.59 -3.48
N THR A 154 -10.23 6.47 -2.63
CA THR A 154 -10.30 7.92 -2.91
C THR A 154 -8.95 8.60 -2.75
N LEU A 155 -8.04 7.99 -2.02
CA LEU A 155 -6.72 8.53 -1.71
C LEU A 155 -5.72 8.39 -2.86
N PRO A 156 -4.76 9.31 -2.99
CA PRO A 156 -3.84 9.36 -4.12
C PRO A 156 -2.62 8.42 -3.93
N VAL A 157 -2.85 7.09 -3.89
CA VAL A 157 -1.76 6.11 -3.90
C VAL A 157 -1.01 6.14 -5.25
N ASP A 158 0.32 5.94 -5.25
CA ASP A 158 1.12 5.92 -6.47
C ASP A 158 1.03 4.56 -7.17
N GLY A 159 0.97 3.49 -6.39
CA GLY A 159 0.88 2.12 -6.88
C GLY A 159 -0.16 1.29 -6.14
N VAL A 160 -0.52 0.17 -6.74
CA VAL A 160 -1.45 -0.82 -6.18
C VAL A 160 -0.90 -2.21 -6.40
N GLU A 161 -0.89 -3.02 -5.37
CA GLU A 161 -0.51 -4.43 -5.44
C GLU A 161 -1.68 -5.26 -5.97
N LEU A 162 -1.74 -5.43 -7.29
CA LEU A 162 -2.83 -6.16 -7.96
C LEU A 162 -2.67 -7.68 -7.93
N LEU A 163 -1.51 -8.16 -7.55
CA LEU A 163 -1.21 -9.57 -7.36
C LEU A 163 -0.34 -9.72 -6.12
N ASN A 164 -0.86 -10.43 -5.12
CA ASN A 164 -0.17 -10.72 -3.87
C ASN A 164 -0.20 -12.23 -3.61
N LEU A 165 0.97 -12.82 -3.38
CA LEU A 165 1.09 -14.28 -3.26
C LEU A 165 0.50 -14.79 -1.94
N ASP A 166 0.71 -14.06 -0.84
CA ASP A 166 0.21 -14.44 0.49
C ASP A 166 -1.34 -14.39 0.53
N THR A 167 -1.95 -13.40 -0.12
CA THR A 167 -3.42 -13.29 -0.23
C THR A 167 -4.06 -14.55 -0.84
N GLY A 168 -3.42 -15.16 -1.85
CA GLY A 168 -3.99 -16.31 -2.56
C GLY A 168 -4.30 -17.49 -1.63
N TRP A 169 -3.32 -17.95 -0.85
CA TRP A 169 -3.53 -19.09 0.06
C TRP A 169 -4.43 -18.72 1.26
N ARG A 170 -4.39 -17.46 1.72
CA ARG A 170 -5.28 -16.98 2.81
C ARG A 170 -6.74 -16.98 2.39
N LEU A 171 -7.05 -16.64 1.13
CA LEU A 171 -8.41 -16.77 0.59
C LEU A 171 -8.88 -18.22 0.58
N TRP A 172 -8.02 -19.19 0.21
CA TRP A 172 -8.33 -20.61 0.33
C TRP A 172 -8.55 -21.04 1.79
N ALA A 173 -7.74 -20.53 2.72
CA ALA A 173 -7.91 -20.82 4.15
C ALA A 173 -9.23 -20.25 4.70
N GLN A 174 -9.62 -19.05 4.29
CA GLN A 174 -10.91 -18.45 4.64
C GLN A 174 -12.08 -19.29 4.10
N GLN A 175 -12.02 -19.71 2.82
CA GLN A 175 -13.04 -20.57 2.22
C GLN A 175 -13.13 -21.93 2.92
N ALA A 176 -12.01 -22.50 3.34
CA ALA A 176 -11.97 -23.76 4.09
C ALA A 176 -12.62 -23.67 5.49
N GLY A 177 -12.69 -22.47 6.08
CA GLY A 177 -13.40 -22.19 7.33
C GLY A 177 -14.86 -21.79 7.14
N GLY A 178 -15.26 -21.42 5.91
CA GLY A 178 -16.60 -20.94 5.57
C GLY A 178 -17.65 -22.05 5.42
N GLU A 179 -18.86 -21.67 5.06
CA GLU A 179 -19.98 -22.61 4.84
C GLU A 179 -20.03 -23.15 3.40
N HIS A 180 -19.73 -22.29 2.41
CA HIS A 180 -19.75 -22.65 0.99
C HIS A 180 -18.39 -23.18 0.54
N ASP A 181 -18.40 -24.22 -0.28
CA ASP A 181 -17.21 -24.83 -0.91
C ASP A 181 -16.08 -25.25 0.06
N ARG A 182 -16.35 -25.32 1.36
CA ARG A 182 -15.35 -25.62 2.40
C ARG A 182 -14.61 -26.95 2.17
N TRP A 183 -15.30 -27.97 1.65
CA TRP A 183 -14.68 -29.26 1.41
C TRP A 183 -13.74 -29.22 0.21
N TYR A 184 -14.09 -28.46 -0.82
CA TYR A 184 -13.21 -28.23 -1.96
C TYR A 184 -11.96 -27.45 -1.53
N ALA A 185 -12.11 -26.36 -0.78
CA ALA A 185 -11.00 -25.57 -0.27
C ALA A 185 -10.10 -26.37 0.67
N ARG A 186 -10.66 -27.16 1.60
CA ARG A 186 -9.89 -28.06 2.48
C ARG A 186 -9.11 -29.10 1.71
N ARG A 187 -9.74 -29.73 0.71
CA ARG A 187 -9.04 -30.70 -0.17
C ARG A 187 -7.89 -30.03 -0.92
N ARG A 188 -8.09 -28.80 -1.43
CA ARG A 188 -7.02 -28.06 -2.10
C ARG A 188 -5.86 -27.73 -1.18
N LEU A 189 -6.12 -27.24 0.02
CA LEU A 189 -5.08 -26.95 1.00
C LEU A 189 -4.36 -28.23 1.45
N LEU A 190 -5.07 -29.33 1.64
CA LEU A 190 -4.45 -30.64 1.95
C LEU A 190 -3.56 -31.12 0.79
N ALA A 191 -4.04 -31.01 -0.44
CA ALA A 191 -3.25 -31.34 -1.62
C ALA A 191 -2.01 -30.45 -1.70
N ALA A 192 -2.17 -29.12 -1.51
CA ALA A 192 -1.05 -28.18 -1.48
C ALA A 192 0.01 -28.58 -0.45
N LEU A 193 -0.41 -28.94 0.77
CA LEU A 193 0.52 -29.36 1.82
C LEU A 193 1.29 -30.64 1.46
N LEU A 194 0.60 -31.64 0.89
CA LEU A 194 1.21 -32.94 0.52
C LEU A 194 2.06 -32.84 -0.76
N ASP A 195 1.67 -31.98 -1.71
CA ASP A 195 2.35 -31.81 -3.00
C ASP A 195 3.54 -30.85 -2.93
N TYR A 196 3.56 -29.95 -1.93
CA TYR A 196 4.58 -28.90 -1.78
C TYR A 196 6.03 -29.45 -1.79
N PRO A 197 6.38 -30.53 -1.07
CA PRO A 197 7.75 -31.06 -1.10
C PRO A 197 8.21 -31.52 -2.49
N PHE A 198 7.29 -31.83 -3.40
CA PHE A 198 7.58 -32.36 -4.74
C PHE A 198 7.59 -31.25 -5.81
N ARG A 199 6.69 -30.26 -5.70
CA ARG A 199 6.54 -29.17 -6.68
C ARG A 199 6.16 -27.84 -6.02
N PRO A 200 7.02 -27.25 -5.18
CA PRO A 200 6.67 -26.06 -4.40
C PRO A 200 6.18 -24.90 -5.26
N VAL A 201 6.85 -24.58 -6.37
CA VAL A 201 6.47 -23.48 -7.27
C VAL A 201 5.11 -23.74 -7.90
N ALA A 202 4.88 -24.94 -8.43
CA ALA A 202 3.60 -25.27 -9.09
C ALA A 202 2.43 -25.27 -8.08
N VAL A 203 2.67 -25.75 -6.86
CA VAL A 203 1.68 -25.68 -5.77
C VAL A 203 1.34 -24.25 -5.44
N MET A 204 2.33 -23.39 -5.20
CA MET A 204 2.10 -21.97 -4.89
C MET A 204 1.38 -21.26 -6.04
N THR A 205 1.79 -21.51 -7.28
CA THR A 205 1.11 -20.99 -8.48
C THR A 205 -0.36 -21.41 -8.52
N SER A 206 -0.68 -22.64 -8.16
CA SER A 206 -2.05 -23.15 -8.14
C SER A 206 -2.93 -22.52 -7.06
N LEU A 207 -2.34 -21.89 -6.05
CA LEU A 207 -3.05 -21.19 -4.97
C LEU A 207 -3.33 -19.72 -5.30
N ILE A 208 -2.74 -19.16 -6.36
CA ILE A 208 -3.03 -17.79 -6.78
C ILE A 208 -4.51 -17.68 -7.11
N GLN A 209 -5.13 -16.63 -6.59
CA GLN A 209 -6.48 -16.21 -6.97
C GLN A 209 -6.41 -14.84 -7.64
N THR A 210 -7.11 -14.68 -8.74
CA THR A 210 -7.21 -13.40 -9.45
C THR A 210 -8.03 -12.43 -8.62
N THR A 211 -7.51 -11.25 -8.41
CA THR A 211 -8.18 -10.17 -7.70
C THR A 211 -9.42 -9.73 -8.50
N LYS A 212 -10.60 -9.85 -7.88
CA LYS A 212 -11.86 -9.44 -8.51
C LYS A 212 -12.39 -8.11 -7.97
N GLN A 213 -11.89 -7.66 -6.82
CA GLN A 213 -12.40 -6.49 -6.12
C GLN A 213 -11.52 -5.26 -6.33
N ALA A 214 -10.22 -5.37 -6.15
CA ALA A 214 -9.29 -4.24 -6.26
C ALA A 214 -9.07 -3.76 -7.71
N LEU A 215 -9.15 -4.66 -8.69
CA LEU A 215 -8.86 -4.35 -10.09
C LEU A 215 -9.81 -3.30 -10.69
N PRO A 216 -11.15 -3.38 -10.55
CA PRO A 216 -12.05 -2.36 -11.05
C PRO A 216 -11.80 -0.99 -10.44
N ASP A 217 -11.53 -0.93 -9.13
CA ASP A 217 -11.29 0.33 -8.42
C ASP A 217 -9.96 0.95 -8.84
N ALA A 218 -8.88 0.16 -8.96
CA ALA A 218 -7.58 0.62 -9.41
C ALA A 218 -7.65 1.20 -10.83
N TYR A 219 -8.32 0.52 -11.76
CA TYR A 219 -8.44 1.00 -13.14
C TYR A 219 -9.47 2.12 -13.30
N ALA A 220 -10.50 2.21 -12.47
CA ALA A 220 -11.34 3.39 -12.40
C ALA A 220 -10.50 4.62 -12.01
N ARG A 221 -9.61 4.49 -11.04
CA ARG A 221 -8.67 5.56 -10.65
C ARG A 221 -7.61 5.85 -11.71
N ALA A 222 -7.20 4.84 -12.49
CA ALA A 222 -6.29 5.04 -13.61
C ALA A 222 -6.86 5.99 -14.69
N ASN A 223 -8.19 6.09 -14.84
CA ASN A 223 -8.81 7.09 -15.71
C ASN A 223 -8.64 8.52 -15.18
N GLU A 224 -8.56 8.70 -13.87
CA GLU A 224 -8.45 10.00 -13.20
C GLU A 224 -6.98 10.44 -13.04
N ARG A 225 -6.10 9.49 -12.73
CA ARG A 225 -4.67 9.73 -12.45
C ARG A 225 -3.84 8.53 -12.80
N ARG A 226 -2.53 8.69 -12.81
CA ARG A 226 -1.59 7.60 -12.98
C ARG A 226 -1.56 6.71 -11.73
N VAL A 227 -1.65 5.39 -11.92
CA VAL A 227 -1.52 4.38 -10.88
C VAL A 227 -0.69 3.24 -11.41
N VAL A 228 0.35 2.83 -10.68
CA VAL A 228 1.25 1.75 -11.09
C VAL A 228 0.73 0.42 -10.55
N ALA A 229 0.46 -0.53 -11.46
CA ALA A 229 0.09 -1.90 -11.11
C ALA A 229 1.36 -2.71 -10.78
N ILE A 230 1.38 -3.36 -9.61
CA ILE A 230 2.54 -4.08 -9.08
C ILE A 230 2.11 -5.48 -8.62
N ALA A 231 3.05 -6.43 -8.63
CA ALA A 231 2.92 -7.71 -7.95
C ALA A 231 3.88 -7.74 -6.75
N GLY A 232 3.38 -8.17 -5.60
CA GLY A 232 4.15 -8.34 -4.38
C GLY A 232 4.18 -9.78 -3.90
N ALA A 233 5.33 -10.21 -3.42
CA ALA A 233 5.45 -11.57 -2.90
C ALA A 233 4.83 -11.73 -1.52
N ASP A 234 4.90 -10.69 -0.69
CA ASP A 234 4.53 -10.72 0.72
C ASP A 234 5.16 -11.95 1.42
N ALA A 235 6.46 -12.13 1.12
CA ALA A 235 7.17 -13.35 1.43
C ALA A 235 7.79 -13.27 2.83
N HIS A 236 7.37 -14.17 3.70
CA HIS A 236 7.85 -14.28 5.08
C HIS A 236 8.67 -15.55 5.32
N ALA A 237 8.57 -16.55 4.42
CA ALA A 237 9.03 -17.92 4.64
C ALA A 237 8.58 -18.48 6.00
N LYS A 238 7.33 -18.20 6.41
CA LYS A 238 6.83 -18.47 7.75
C LYS A 238 5.42 -19.03 7.74
N LEU A 239 5.27 -20.23 8.23
CA LEU A 239 3.99 -20.85 8.56
C LEU A 239 3.97 -21.16 10.06
N ALA A 240 3.21 -20.40 10.83
CA ALA A 240 3.09 -20.53 12.29
C ALA A 240 1.68 -20.96 12.69
N PRO A 241 1.33 -22.28 12.60
CA PRO A 241 -0.05 -22.74 12.77
C PRO A 241 -0.57 -22.64 14.21
N ARG A 242 0.29 -22.36 15.19
CA ARG A 242 -0.03 -22.33 16.62
C ARG A 242 0.04 -20.93 17.25
N SER A 243 0.46 -19.94 16.49
CA SER A 243 0.54 -18.56 17.00
C SER A 243 -0.31 -17.61 16.17
N ALA A 244 -1.09 -16.77 16.85
CA ALA A 244 -1.79 -15.65 16.24
C ALA A 244 -0.90 -14.39 16.18
N ASP A 245 0.20 -14.36 16.92
CA ASP A 245 1.17 -13.26 16.94
C ASP A 245 2.12 -13.39 15.74
N PRO A 246 2.12 -12.45 14.78
CA PRO A 246 3.03 -12.46 13.64
C PRO A 246 4.51 -12.43 14.06
N GLY A 247 4.85 -11.79 15.18
CA GLY A 247 6.21 -11.76 15.73
C GLY A 247 6.69 -13.09 16.32
N ASP A 248 5.78 -14.01 16.69
CA ASP A 248 6.15 -15.29 17.30
C ASP A 248 6.68 -16.28 16.25
N SER A 249 7.95 -16.60 16.33
CA SER A 249 8.62 -17.58 15.46
C SER A 249 8.82 -18.95 16.12
N ARG A 250 8.35 -19.14 17.36
CA ARG A 250 8.39 -20.45 18.02
C ARG A 250 7.50 -21.43 17.27
N PHE A 251 8.02 -22.57 16.88
CA PHE A 251 7.30 -23.57 16.09
C PHE A 251 6.89 -23.11 14.66
N ALA A 252 7.49 -22.04 14.13
CA ALA A 252 7.31 -21.65 12.74
C ALA A 252 8.05 -22.65 11.82
N LEU A 253 7.39 -23.01 10.73
CA LEU A 253 7.98 -23.77 9.63
C LEU A 253 8.46 -22.79 8.56
N PRO A 254 9.64 -22.98 7.93
CA PRO A 254 10.13 -22.11 6.86
C PRO A 254 9.39 -22.36 5.53
N LEU A 255 8.07 -22.22 5.55
CA LEU A 255 7.17 -22.51 4.43
C LEU A 255 6.18 -21.33 4.22
N PRO A 256 5.85 -20.97 2.96
CA PRO A 256 6.62 -21.34 1.76
C PRO A 256 8.01 -20.69 1.76
N GLY A 257 9.04 -21.40 1.27
CA GLY A 257 10.41 -20.86 1.25
C GLY A 257 10.54 -19.67 0.29
N TYR A 258 11.45 -18.73 0.56
CA TYR A 258 11.67 -17.54 -0.26
C TYR A 258 11.92 -17.87 -1.74
N GLU A 259 12.83 -18.81 -2.04
CA GLU A 259 13.13 -19.19 -3.42
C GLU A 259 11.89 -19.70 -4.16
N SER A 260 11.08 -20.53 -3.52
CA SER A 260 9.85 -21.04 -4.15
C SER A 260 8.85 -19.92 -4.39
N SER A 261 8.70 -18.95 -3.47
CA SER A 261 7.85 -17.78 -3.63
C SER A 261 8.33 -16.88 -4.79
N PHE A 262 9.63 -16.63 -4.86
CA PHE A 262 10.23 -15.78 -5.91
C PHE A 262 10.20 -16.41 -7.31
N ARG A 263 10.08 -17.72 -7.43
CA ARG A 263 9.89 -18.42 -8.71
C ARG A 263 8.42 -18.46 -9.17
N VAL A 264 7.47 -18.03 -8.32
CA VAL A 264 6.04 -18.03 -8.68
C VAL A 264 5.68 -16.83 -9.51
N MET A 265 6.18 -15.65 -9.14
CA MET A 265 5.84 -14.39 -9.80
C MET A 265 6.99 -13.39 -9.71
N SER A 266 6.99 -12.46 -10.63
CA SER A 266 7.93 -11.35 -10.67
C SER A 266 7.31 -10.10 -11.28
N ILE A 267 7.94 -8.96 -11.07
CA ILE A 267 7.74 -7.75 -11.88
C ILE A 267 8.93 -7.60 -12.82
N HIS A 268 8.64 -7.30 -14.08
CA HIS A 268 9.62 -7.08 -15.13
C HIS A 268 9.72 -5.59 -15.40
N VAL A 269 10.74 -4.95 -14.86
CA VAL A 269 10.94 -3.50 -14.96
C VAL A 269 11.83 -3.19 -16.14
N LYS A 270 11.46 -2.21 -16.98
CA LYS A 270 12.23 -1.74 -18.15
C LYS A 270 12.99 -0.46 -17.77
N PRO A 271 14.25 -0.57 -17.30
CA PRO A 271 15.06 0.59 -16.99
C PRO A 271 15.49 1.32 -18.28
N GLU A 272 15.75 2.61 -18.18
CA GLU A 272 16.23 3.42 -19.33
C GLU A 272 17.62 3.03 -19.83
N ARG A 273 18.41 2.35 -19.01
CA ARG A 273 19.72 1.78 -19.34
C ARG A 273 19.94 0.48 -18.55
N PRO A 274 20.81 -0.41 -19.02
CA PRO A 274 21.22 -1.58 -18.26
C PRO A 274 21.85 -1.18 -16.91
N PHE A 275 21.77 -2.08 -15.92
CA PHE A 275 22.45 -1.91 -14.65
C PHE A 275 23.97 -1.88 -14.84
N SER A 276 24.63 -0.96 -14.17
CA SER A 276 26.07 -0.70 -14.26
C SER A 276 26.92 -1.50 -13.26
N GLY A 277 26.27 -2.03 -12.21
CA GLY A 277 26.92 -2.62 -11.05
C GLY A 277 27.18 -1.62 -9.91
N ASP A 278 26.92 -0.33 -10.10
CA ASP A 278 26.84 0.66 -9.03
C ASP A 278 25.44 0.63 -8.40
N ALA A 279 25.33 0.15 -7.18
CA ALA A 279 24.04 -0.09 -6.54
C ALA A 279 23.18 1.18 -6.40
N THR A 280 23.81 2.33 -6.09
CA THR A 280 23.10 3.59 -5.94
C THR A 280 22.59 4.11 -7.28
N ALA A 281 23.44 4.12 -8.29
CA ALA A 281 23.05 4.55 -9.64
C ALA A 281 21.98 3.62 -10.25
N ASP A 282 22.08 2.32 -10.02
CA ASP A 282 21.14 1.35 -10.55
C ASP A 282 19.80 1.37 -9.79
N ALA A 283 19.81 1.64 -8.47
CA ALA A 283 18.60 1.87 -7.69
C ALA A 283 17.81 3.10 -8.20
N HIS A 284 18.50 4.20 -8.50
CA HIS A 284 17.84 5.39 -9.09
C HIS A 284 17.20 5.10 -10.46
N VAL A 285 17.87 4.33 -11.31
CA VAL A 285 17.34 3.94 -12.62
C VAL A 285 16.14 3.01 -12.47
N LEU A 286 16.24 2.03 -11.56
CA LEU A 286 15.15 1.11 -11.23
C LEU A 286 13.92 1.87 -10.70
N MET A 287 14.12 2.76 -9.71
CA MET A 287 13.02 3.50 -9.10
C MET A 287 12.35 4.48 -10.08
N ARG A 288 13.10 5.12 -10.99
CA ARG A 288 12.48 5.92 -12.05
C ARG A 288 11.57 5.08 -12.93
N ALA A 289 12.00 3.90 -13.35
CA ALA A 289 11.20 3.01 -14.18
C ALA A 289 9.95 2.52 -13.45
N ILE A 290 10.06 2.15 -12.15
CA ILE A 290 8.92 1.76 -11.32
C ILE A 290 7.92 2.92 -11.18
N ARG A 291 8.38 4.12 -10.82
CA ARG A 291 7.55 5.33 -10.69
C ARG A 291 6.85 5.68 -12.00
N SER A 292 7.49 5.40 -13.13
CA SER A 292 6.92 5.62 -14.45
C SER A 292 5.94 4.52 -14.88
N GLY A 293 5.85 3.40 -14.15
CA GLY A 293 5.04 2.25 -14.56
C GLY A 293 5.61 1.51 -15.78
N HIS A 294 6.90 1.68 -16.08
CA HIS A 294 7.59 0.94 -17.14
C HIS A 294 7.87 -0.49 -16.67
N LEU A 295 6.82 -1.24 -16.46
CA LEU A 295 6.89 -2.61 -15.97
C LEU A 295 5.59 -3.38 -16.25
N TYR A 296 5.74 -4.69 -16.35
CA TYR A 296 4.61 -5.62 -16.31
C TYR A 296 4.78 -6.63 -15.18
N THR A 297 3.68 -7.24 -14.76
CA THR A 297 3.66 -8.33 -13.78
C THR A 297 3.54 -9.66 -14.49
N ALA A 298 4.23 -10.70 -14.00
CA ALA A 298 4.19 -12.04 -14.58
C ALA A 298 4.06 -13.13 -13.50
N VAL A 299 3.34 -14.20 -13.84
CA VAL A 299 3.27 -15.43 -13.04
C VAL A 299 4.19 -16.47 -13.67
N ASP A 300 5.47 -16.39 -13.34
CA ASP A 300 6.54 -17.25 -13.87
C ASP A 300 6.30 -18.74 -13.61
N GLY A 301 5.63 -19.05 -12.51
CA GLY A 301 5.26 -20.42 -12.14
C GLY A 301 4.21 -21.06 -13.06
N ALA A 302 3.56 -20.30 -13.92
CA ALA A 302 2.65 -20.83 -14.96
C ALA A 302 3.40 -21.10 -16.26
N ALA A 303 4.22 -20.15 -16.71
CA ALA A 303 5.06 -20.26 -17.90
C ALA A 303 6.23 -19.25 -17.78
N GLY A 304 7.43 -19.65 -18.19
CA GLY A 304 8.60 -18.77 -18.04
C GLY A 304 9.85 -19.24 -18.81
N PRO A 305 10.83 -18.34 -18.99
CA PRO A 305 10.80 -16.93 -18.67
C PRO A 305 9.88 -16.12 -19.59
N PRO A 306 9.08 -15.18 -19.07
CA PRO A 306 8.20 -14.33 -19.86
C PRO A 306 9.01 -13.27 -20.62
N SER A 307 8.46 -12.81 -21.76
CA SER A 307 8.91 -11.62 -22.49
C SER A 307 7.69 -10.92 -23.04
N PHE A 308 7.63 -9.59 -22.86
CA PHE A 308 6.44 -8.83 -23.21
C PHE A 308 6.80 -7.38 -23.59
N GLU A 309 6.12 -6.85 -24.59
CA GLU A 309 6.17 -5.46 -25.00
C GLU A 309 4.76 -4.96 -25.30
N PHE A 310 4.43 -3.78 -24.78
CA PHE A 310 3.18 -3.09 -25.06
C PHE A 310 3.45 -1.63 -25.39
N THR A 311 3.02 -1.18 -26.57
CA THR A 311 3.20 0.19 -27.03
C THR A 311 1.91 0.75 -27.62
N ALA A 312 1.78 2.08 -27.58
CA ALA A 312 0.75 2.82 -28.29
C ALA A 312 1.40 3.91 -29.16
N ALA A 313 0.86 4.11 -30.35
CA ALA A 313 1.35 5.10 -31.30
C ALA A 313 0.19 5.89 -31.93
N ASN A 314 0.39 7.19 -32.13
CA ASN A 314 -0.45 8.06 -32.95
C ASN A 314 0.43 9.17 -33.56
N GLU A 315 -0.18 10.25 -34.07
CA GLU A 315 0.52 11.39 -34.64
C GLU A 315 1.49 12.12 -33.69
N HIS A 316 1.30 11.95 -32.34
CA HIS A 316 2.17 12.53 -31.32
C HIS A 316 3.39 11.64 -30.99
N GLY A 317 3.49 10.45 -31.56
CA GLY A 317 4.64 9.54 -31.40
C GLY A 317 4.27 8.16 -30.89
N THR A 318 5.26 7.46 -30.34
CA THR A 318 5.12 6.12 -29.78
C THR A 318 5.55 6.13 -28.32
N VAL A 319 4.77 5.50 -27.46
CA VAL A 319 5.00 5.39 -26.01
C VAL A 319 4.92 3.94 -25.56
N ASN A 320 5.54 3.65 -24.41
CA ASN A 320 5.49 2.34 -23.77
C ASN A 320 4.42 2.30 -22.68
N GLU A 321 4.19 1.11 -22.11
CA GLU A 321 3.40 0.96 -20.90
C GLU A 321 3.90 1.89 -19.78
N GLY A 322 2.97 2.44 -19.02
CA GLY A 322 3.22 3.44 -17.99
C GLY A 322 3.22 4.89 -18.51
N ASP A 323 3.39 5.14 -19.79
CA ASP A 323 3.49 6.48 -20.36
C ASP A 323 2.12 7.13 -20.69
N GLU A 324 2.19 8.44 -20.95
CA GLU A 324 1.09 9.24 -21.46
C GLU A 324 1.31 9.58 -22.94
N LEU A 325 0.27 9.42 -23.74
CA LEU A 325 0.21 9.80 -25.15
C LEU A 325 -0.86 10.89 -25.32
N GLY A 326 -0.51 11.98 -25.98
CA GLY A 326 -1.49 13.03 -26.30
C GLY A 326 -2.65 12.50 -27.14
N VAL A 327 -3.86 12.99 -26.88
CA VAL A 327 -5.01 12.74 -27.74
C VAL A 327 -4.71 13.32 -29.14
N GLY A 328 -4.88 12.52 -30.18
CA GLY A 328 -4.62 12.86 -31.56
C GLY A 328 -5.43 11.95 -32.50
N GLY A 329 -4.88 11.63 -33.68
CA GLY A 329 -5.51 10.70 -34.60
C GLY A 329 -5.75 9.28 -34.01
N PRO A 330 -6.16 8.32 -34.85
CA PRO A 330 -6.37 6.94 -34.40
C PRO A 330 -5.15 6.38 -33.70
N VAL A 331 -5.35 5.69 -32.56
CA VAL A 331 -4.28 5.05 -31.81
C VAL A 331 -4.04 3.64 -32.34
N THR A 332 -2.78 3.29 -32.56
CA THR A 332 -2.36 1.93 -32.88
C THR A 332 -1.70 1.32 -31.65
N LEU A 333 -2.30 0.28 -31.09
CA LEU A 333 -1.76 -0.51 -29.99
C LEU A 333 -0.98 -1.70 -30.57
N ARG A 334 0.23 -1.96 -30.08
CA ARG A 334 1.01 -3.15 -30.42
C ARG A 334 1.35 -3.92 -29.17
N VAL A 335 1.05 -5.22 -29.21
CA VAL A 335 1.38 -6.19 -28.14
C VAL A 335 2.26 -7.27 -28.73
N ARG A 336 3.39 -7.55 -28.10
CA ARG A 336 4.26 -8.66 -28.43
C ARG A 336 4.58 -9.47 -27.18
N SER A 337 4.47 -10.79 -27.27
CA SER A 337 4.79 -11.68 -26.15
C SER A 337 5.33 -13.02 -26.64
N ASN A 338 5.94 -13.78 -25.74
CA ASN A 338 6.27 -15.18 -25.97
C ASN A 338 5.20 -16.13 -25.39
N ALA A 339 3.95 -15.67 -25.27
CA ALA A 339 2.85 -16.45 -24.76
C ALA A 339 2.66 -17.76 -25.55
N PRO A 340 2.39 -18.89 -24.87
CA PRO A 340 2.01 -20.12 -25.54
C PRO A 340 0.76 -19.94 -26.41
N PRO A 341 0.62 -20.65 -27.55
CA PRO A 341 -0.55 -20.53 -28.44
C PRO A 341 -1.90 -20.81 -27.76
N ALA A 342 -1.90 -21.51 -26.63
CA ALA A 342 -3.11 -21.80 -25.85
C ALA A 342 -3.53 -20.62 -24.96
N PHE A 343 -2.70 -19.60 -24.76
CA PHE A 343 -3.03 -18.45 -23.92
C PHE A 343 -3.81 -17.42 -24.74
N THR A 344 -4.62 -16.61 -24.04
CA THR A 344 -5.47 -15.60 -24.63
C THR A 344 -4.96 -14.22 -24.27
N THR A 345 -4.69 -13.38 -25.27
CA THR A 345 -4.34 -11.98 -25.08
C THR A 345 -5.59 -11.11 -25.16
N LEU A 346 -5.89 -10.42 -24.06
CA LEU A 346 -6.99 -9.46 -23.96
C LEU A 346 -6.38 -8.04 -23.95
N VAL A 347 -6.86 -7.20 -24.86
CA VAL A 347 -6.52 -5.78 -24.88
C VAL A 347 -7.74 -5.00 -24.41
N TYR A 348 -7.53 -4.18 -23.39
CA TYR A 348 -8.57 -3.35 -22.80
C TYR A 348 -8.42 -1.90 -23.23
N GLY A 349 -9.56 -1.23 -23.42
CA GLY A 349 -9.63 0.20 -23.65
C GLY A 349 -10.90 0.76 -23.03
N ALA A 350 -10.80 1.88 -22.33
CA ALA A 350 -11.93 2.50 -21.63
C ALA A 350 -12.74 1.52 -20.75
N GLY A 351 -12.04 0.63 -20.04
CA GLY A 351 -12.66 -0.35 -19.13
C GLY A 351 -13.30 -1.56 -19.81
N ARG A 352 -13.14 -1.75 -21.11
CA ARG A 352 -13.74 -2.84 -21.90
C ARG A 352 -12.68 -3.60 -22.68
N VAL A 353 -12.93 -4.88 -22.94
CA VAL A 353 -12.13 -5.64 -23.90
C VAL A 353 -12.43 -5.11 -25.31
N ILE A 354 -11.40 -4.60 -25.96
CA ILE A 354 -11.46 -4.10 -27.35
C ILE A 354 -10.87 -5.09 -28.35
N ASN A 355 -10.08 -6.05 -27.86
CA ASN A 355 -9.57 -7.16 -28.64
C ASN A 355 -9.42 -8.39 -27.75
N ASP A 356 -9.87 -9.53 -28.24
CA ASP A 356 -9.75 -10.86 -27.65
C ASP A 356 -9.12 -11.78 -28.70
N ASN A 357 -7.85 -12.10 -28.51
CA ASN A 357 -7.13 -12.86 -29.52
C ASN A 357 -6.48 -14.11 -28.93
N HIS A 358 -6.89 -15.25 -29.47
CA HIS A 358 -6.27 -16.53 -29.22
C HIS A 358 -5.11 -16.74 -30.22
N HIS A 359 -3.98 -17.24 -29.76
CA HIS A 359 -2.89 -17.76 -30.60
C HIS A 359 -1.95 -16.73 -31.28
N GLN A 360 -2.04 -15.43 -30.99
CA GLN A 360 -1.12 -14.45 -31.55
C GLN A 360 -0.17 -13.89 -30.51
N SER A 361 1.12 -14.00 -30.79
CA SER A 361 2.21 -13.44 -29.97
C SER A 361 2.65 -12.03 -30.42
N ASP A 362 2.24 -11.59 -31.61
CA ASP A 362 2.43 -10.22 -32.10
C ASP A 362 1.09 -9.72 -32.66
N LEU A 363 0.53 -8.69 -32.02
CA LEU A 363 -0.82 -8.22 -32.24
C LEU A 363 -0.83 -6.71 -32.44
N THR A 364 -1.50 -6.25 -33.48
CA THR A 364 -1.76 -4.82 -33.73
C THR A 364 -3.25 -4.56 -33.67
N VAL A 365 -3.66 -3.64 -32.79
CA VAL A 365 -5.06 -3.30 -32.55
C VAL A 365 -5.29 -1.83 -32.82
N PRO A 366 -6.16 -1.46 -33.76
CA PRO A 366 -6.60 -0.08 -33.91
C PRO A 366 -7.54 0.29 -32.75
N ALA A 367 -7.37 1.50 -32.22
CA ALA A 367 -8.18 2.04 -31.14
C ALA A 367 -8.69 3.45 -31.50
N ALA A 368 -9.70 3.90 -30.77
CA ALA A 368 -10.34 5.18 -31.02
C ALA A 368 -9.40 6.37 -30.77
N ALA A 369 -9.62 7.47 -31.49
CA ALA A 369 -8.90 8.73 -31.31
C ALA A 369 -9.34 9.54 -30.06
N ALA A 370 -10.02 8.92 -29.12
CA ALA A 370 -10.53 9.55 -27.90
C ALA A 370 -9.62 9.26 -26.69
N ALA A 371 -9.73 10.07 -25.66
CA ALA A 371 -9.07 9.82 -24.39
C ALA A 371 -9.49 8.47 -23.80
N ALA A 372 -8.53 7.63 -23.45
CA ALA A 372 -8.75 6.30 -22.89
C ALA A 372 -7.50 5.79 -22.16
N VAL A 373 -7.71 4.81 -21.30
CA VAL A 373 -6.65 4.05 -20.66
C VAL A 373 -6.62 2.65 -21.26
N TYR A 374 -5.46 2.23 -21.75
CA TYR A 374 -5.26 0.94 -22.39
C TYR A 374 -4.34 0.06 -21.57
N TRP A 375 -4.69 -1.23 -21.41
CA TRP A 375 -3.82 -2.23 -20.80
C TRP A 375 -4.02 -3.60 -21.42
N VAL A 376 -3.12 -4.52 -21.12
CA VAL A 376 -3.12 -5.88 -21.65
C VAL A 376 -3.13 -6.88 -20.51
N GLU A 377 -3.93 -7.92 -20.66
CA GLU A 377 -3.85 -9.14 -19.86
C GLU A 377 -3.64 -10.34 -20.78
N ILE A 378 -2.74 -11.23 -20.40
CA ILE A 378 -2.57 -12.53 -21.05
C ILE A 378 -3.02 -13.59 -20.07
N LEU A 379 -4.07 -14.31 -20.44
CA LEU A 379 -4.69 -15.33 -19.60
C LEU A 379 -4.16 -16.71 -19.98
N SER A 380 -3.73 -17.48 -18.98
CA SER A 380 -3.40 -18.88 -19.18
C SER A 380 -4.65 -19.71 -19.35
N THR A 381 -4.60 -20.70 -20.25
CA THR A 381 -5.61 -21.75 -20.33
C THR A 381 -5.12 -22.92 -19.47
N GLY A 382 -5.65 -23.11 -18.32
CA GLY A 382 -5.23 -24.21 -17.46
C GLY A 382 -6.17 -24.42 -16.28
N GLN A 383 -6.25 -25.65 -15.84
CA GLN A 383 -7.00 -26.05 -14.66
C GLN A 383 -6.18 -25.69 -13.40
N PRO A 384 -6.86 -25.32 -12.28
CA PRO A 384 -8.32 -25.34 -12.10
C PRO A 384 -9.00 -23.99 -12.31
N THR A 385 -8.27 -22.92 -12.52
CA THR A 385 -8.81 -21.59 -12.77
C THR A 385 -7.97 -20.87 -13.82
N GLN A 386 -8.62 -20.08 -14.66
CA GLN A 386 -7.95 -19.17 -15.57
C GLN A 386 -7.12 -18.17 -14.76
N LEU A 387 -5.82 -18.08 -15.05
CA LEU A 387 -4.88 -17.22 -14.34
C LEU A 387 -4.40 -16.12 -15.28
N THR A 388 -4.36 -14.88 -14.82
CA THR A 388 -3.67 -13.81 -15.53
C THR A 388 -2.16 -14.07 -15.44
N TRP A 389 -1.56 -14.50 -16.56
CA TRP A 389 -0.14 -14.82 -16.65
C TRP A 389 0.71 -13.56 -16.75
N ILE A 390 0.35 -12.60 -17.63
CA ILE A 390 0.98 -11.30 -17.73
C ILE A 390 -0.11 -10.23 -17.60
N ARG A 391 0.22 -9.14 -16.91
CA ARG A 391 -0.54 -7.89 -16.90
C ARG A 391 0.39 -6.72 -17.10
N SER A 392 0.10 -5.89 -18.10
CA SER A 392 0.84 -4.66 -18.35
C SER A 392 0.42 -3.55 -17.38
N ASN A 393 1.28 -2.56 -17.19
CA ASN A 393 0.83 -1.26 -16.76
C ASN A 393 0.04 -0.55 -17.86
N PRO A 394 -0.83 0.41 -17.50
CA PRO A 394 -1.64 1.13 -18.48
C PRO A 394 -0.80 2.10 -19.34
N ILE A 395 -1.23 2.31 -20.59
CA ILE A 395 -0.90 3.48 -21.40
C ILE A 395 -2.07 4.45 -21.32
N TYR A 396 -1.78 5.72 -21.06
CA TYR A 396 -2.77 6.76 -20.85
C TYR A 396 -2.85 7.68 -22.07
N VAL A 397 -3.93 7.56 -22.85
CA VAL A 397 -4.20 8.52 -23.95
C VAL A 397 -5.09 9.61 -23.41
N ARG A 398 -4.57 10.80 -23.24
CA ARG A 398 -5.31 11.93 -22.66
C ARG A 398 -4.87 13.29 -23.21
N SER A 399 -5.75 14.26 -23.09
CA SER A 399 -5.38 15.65 -23.32
C SER A 399 -4.36 16.10 -22.27
N PRO A 400 -3.40 16.96 -22.61
CA PRO A 400 -2.53 17.57 -21.63
C PRO A 400 -3.41 18.17 -20.52
N GLU A 401 -3.23 17.72 -19.29
CA GLU A 401 -4.01 18.24 -18.16
C GLU A 401 -3.71 19.73 -18.01
N ALA A 402 -4.75 20.56 -18.08
CA ALA A 402 -4.68 21.89 -17.51
C ALA A 402 -4.37 21.68 -16.02
N ARG A 403 -3.21 22.16 -15.53
CA ARG A 403 -2.89 22.12 -14.10
C ARG A 403 -4.11 22.57 -13.32
N PRO A 404 -4.59 21.79 -12.31
CA PRO A 404 -5.70 22.24 -11.48
C PRO A 404 -5.33 23.61 -10.92
N VAL A 405 -6.07 24.63 -11.28
CA VAL A 405 -5.94 25.93 -10.63
C VAL A 405 -6.47 25.70 -9.22
N PRO A 406 -5.65 25.92 -8.17
CA PRO A 406 -6.15 25.83 -6.81
C PRO A 406 -7.45 26.63 -6.73
N PRO A 407 -8.53 26.11 -6.12
CA PRO A 407 -9.78 26.84 -6.01
C PRO A 407 -9.48 28.21 -5.38
N ALA A 408 -9.94 29.26 -6.02
CA ALA A 408 -9.80 30.61 -5.49
C ALA A 408 -10.34 30.61 -4.06
N ARG A 409 -9.54 31.12 -3.11
CA ARG A 409 -9.94 31.22 -1.70
C ARG A 409 -11.28 31.94 -1.67
N ALA A 410 -12.35 31.25 -1.28
CA ALA A 410 -13.66 31.88 -1.14
C ALA A 410 -13.52 33.08 -0.20
N ALA A 411 -14.10 34.22 -0.55
CA ALA A 411 -14.08 35.39 0.31
C ALA A 411 -14.63 34.98 1.69
N ALA A 412 -13.89 35.27 2.75
CA ALA A 412 -14.28 34.92 4.11
C ALA A 412 -15.64 35.59 4.40
N GLY A 413 -16.61 34.74 4.74
CA GLY A 413 -17.90 35.17 5.27
C GLY A 413 -17.75 35.61 6.72
N THR A 414 -18.52 35.02 7.62
CA THR A 414 -18.41 35.28 9.07
C THR A 414 -17.09 34.71 9.60
N SER A 415 -16.27 35.53 10.28
CA SER A 415 -15.03 35.08 10.96
C SER A 415 -15.11 35.44 12.45
N LEU A 416 -14.69 34.47 13.29
CA LEU A 416 -14.55 34.65 14.73
C LEU A 416 -13.11 34.31 15.14
N LYS A 417 -12.37 35.33 15.56
CA LYS A 417 -11.02 35.15 16.11
C LYS A 417 -11.11 34.44 17.48
N ILE A 418 -10.45 33.30 17.62
CA ILE A 418 -10.45 32.49 18.86
C ILE A 418 -9.09 32.56 19.60
N PHE A 419 -8.05 33.14 19.00
CA PHE A 419 -6.83 33.52 19.69
C PHE A 419 -6.55 35.03 19.45
N ASP A 420 -6.50 35.79 20.52
CA ASP A 420 -6.36 37.26 20.54
C ASP A 420 -5.04 37.74 21.14
N GLY A 421 -4.10 36.81 21.39
CA GLY A 421 -2.82 37.09 22.05
C GLY A 421 -2.82 36.74 23.55
N THR A 422 -3.94 36.26 24.09
CA THR A 422 -4.06 35.79 25.48
C THR A 422 -4.41 34.30 25.51
N ALA A 423 -4.20 33.64 26.65
CA ALA A 423 -4.60 32.25 26.82
C ALA A 423 -6.07 32.10 27.31
N TYR A 424 -6.86 33.17 27.23
CA TYR A 424 -8.26 33.12 27.68
C TYR A 424 -9.09 32.15 26.82
N GLY A 425 -9.82 31.23 27.46
CA GLY A 425 -10.60 30.17 26.83
C GLY A 425 -9.78 28.97 26.36
N TRP A 426 -8.47 28.98 26.54
CA TRP A 426 -7.57 27.87 26.22
C TRP A 426 -7.11 27.15 27.48
N THR A 427 -7.21 25.82 27.48
CA THR A 427 -6.84 24.95 28.59
C THR A 427 -5.92 23.84 28.08
N ALA A 428 -5.04 23.36 28.96
CA ALA A 428 -4.22 22.19 28.66
C ALA A 428 -4.82 20.96 29.34
N GLU A 429 -4.99 19.89 28.59
CA GLU A 429 -5.52 18.60 29.05
C GLU A 429 -4.49 17.51 28.79
N HIS A 430 -4.44 16.48 29.64
CA HIS A 430 -3.56 15.32 29.44
C HIS A 430 -4.08 14.11 30.19
N ASP A 431 -3.64 12.91 29.80
CA ASP A 431 -3.85 11.71 30.60
C ASP A 431 -3.04 11.77 31.91
N PRO A 432 -3.35 10.92 32.90
CA PRO A 432 -2.70 11.00 34.20
C PRO A 432 -1.18 10.83 34.23
N THR A 433 -0.59 10.29 33.16
CA THR A 433 0.83 9.98 33.08
C THR A 433 1.61 10.96 32.18
N SER A 434 0.92 11.68 31.32
CA SER A 434 1.49 12.69 30.42
C SER A 434 1.47 14.08 31.05
N LEU A 435 2.05 15.06 30.36
CA LEU A 435 2.12 16.46 30.79
C LEU A 435 1.64 17.38 29.68
N ALA A 436 0.90 18.43 30.06
CA ALA A 436 0.51 19.51 29.17
C ALA A 436 0.50 20.84 29.90
N ALA A 437 0.91 21.89 29.21
CA ALA A 437 0.82 23.27 29.72
C ALA A 437 0.61 24.25 28.56
N VAL A 438 -0.09 25.33 28.81
CA VAL A 438 -0.34 26.41 27.87
C VAL A 438 -0.05 27.76 28.49
N GLU A 439 0.62 28.62 27.74
CA GLU A 439 0.95 29.97 28.16
C GLU A 439 1.10 30.92 26.94
N PRO A 440 0.78 32.20 27.06
CA PRO A 440 1.12 33.17 26.04
C PRO A 440 2.65 33.38 26.01
N ALA A 441 3.24 33.38 24.79
CA ALA A 441 4.65 33.63 24.56
C ALA A 441 4.79 34.97 23.80
N PRO A 442 5.36 36.03 24.40
CA PRO A 442 5.52 37.32 23.74
C PRO A 442 6.43 37.22 22.53
N ILE A 443 6.03 37.89 21.44
CA ILE A 443 6.82 38.09 20.22
C ILE A 443 6.80 39.55 19.82
N VAL A 444 7.66 39.96 18.88
CA VAL A 444 7.61 41.32 18.33
C VAL A 444 6.27 41.52 17.62
N GLY A 445 5.47 42.47 18.09
CA GLY A 445 4.18 42.82 17.51
C GLY A 445 3.00 42.00 18.03
N GLY A 446 3.15 41.17 19.09
CA GLY A 446 2.05 40.40 19.65
C GLY A 446 2.45 39.27 20.58
N ALA A 447 1.71 38.20 20.53
CA ALA A 447 2.02 36.96 21.26
C ALA A 447 1.63 35.72 20.42
N GLU A 448 2.31 34.63 20.65
CA GLU A 448 1.93 33.27 20.25
C GLU A 448 1.37 32.53 21.46
N LEU A 449 0.49 31.57 21.23
CA LEU A 449 0.07 30.63 22.26
C LEU A 449 1.04 29.44 22.25
N ARG A 450 1.80 29.27 23.31
CA ARG A 450 2.77 28.18 23.46
C ARG A 450 2.12 27.00 24.20
N PHE A 451 1.99 25.89 23.53
CA PHE A 451 1.59 24.61 24.08
C PHE A 451 2.82 23.72 24.30
N ARG A 452 3.02 23.26 25.53
CA ARG A 452 4.08 22.31 25.89
C ARG A 452 3.44 20.97 26.19
N TYR A 453 4.00 19.91 25.65
CA TYR A 453 3.54 18.55 25.87
C TYR A 453 4.69 17.63 26.29
N GLY A 454 4.38 16.52 26.96
CA GLY A 454 5.29 15.42 27.24
C GLY A 454 4.48 14.15 27.41
N LEU A 455 4.67 13.18 26.50
CA LEU A 455 4.07 11.87 26.59
C LEU A 455 4.89 10.98 27.51
N ALA A 456 4.24 10.14 28.31
CA ALA A 456 4.94 9.19 29.18
C ALA A 456 5.69 8.14 28.35
N GLY A 457 6.85 7.67 28.85
CA GLY A 457 7.49 6.45 28.36
C GLY A 457 6.77 5.23 28.95
N GLY A 458 6.46 4.21 28.19
CA GLY A 458 5.83 2.98 28.69
C GLY A 458 4.74 2.46 27.76
N ALA A 459 3.60 2.01 28.30
CA ALA A 459 2.52 1.46 27.48
C ALA A 459 1.96 2.49 26.50
N SER A 460 1.76 2.09 25.24
CA SER A 460 1.35 2.98 24.14
C SER A 460 -0.12 3.40 24.17
N VAL A 461 -0.94 2.83 25.04
CA VAL A 461 -2.39 3.04 25.01
C VAL A 461 -2.78 4.24 25.86
N GLY A 462 -3.53 5.17 25.26
CA GLY A 462 -4.20 6.26 25.97
C GLY A 462 -3.33 7.47 26.33
N GLN A 463 -2.06 7.53 25.90
CA GLN A 463 -1.21 8.68 26.14
C GLN A 463 -1.59 9.85 25.25
N VAL A 464 -1.94 10.97 25.85
CA VAL A 464 -2.45 12.16 25.17
C VAL A 464 -2.08 13.43 25.92
N ALA A 465 -1.67 14.45 25.16
CA ALA A 465 -1.59 15.83 25.58
C ALA A 465 -2.38 16.70 24.60
N ALA A 466 -3.22 17.58 25.08
CA ALA A 466 -4.09 18.39 24.27
C ALA A 466 -4.12 19.86 24.72
N LEU A 467 -4.25 20.73 23.75
CA LEU A 467 -4.62 22.12 23.94
C LEU A 467 -6.08 22.28 23.50
N ALA A 468 -6.96 22.63 24.40
CA ALA A 468 -8.39 22.73 24.18
C ALA A 468 -8.86 24.18 24.20
N PHE A 469 -9.77 24.52 23.29
CA PHE A 469 -10.53 25.77 23.25
C PHE A 469 -12.02 25.47 23.39
N ASP A 470 -12.68 26.11 24.37
CA ASP A 470 -14.09 25.89 24.65
C ASP A 470 -15.01 26.62 23.65
N THR A 471 -16.01 25.91 23.14
CA THR A 471 -17.01 26.41 22.20
C THR A 471 -18.43 26.20 22.77
N PRO A 472 -18.81 26.91 23.84
CA PRO A 472 -20.07 26.65 24.57
C PRO A 472 -21.34 26.84 23.73
N ARG A 473 -21.25 27.60 22.61
CA ARG A 473 -22.37 27.87 21.70
C ARG A 473 -22.39 26.96 20.48
N GLY A 474 -21.52 25.94 20.43
CA GLY A 474 -21.33 25.10 19.23
C GLY A 474 -20.64 25.83 18.08
N LEU A 475 -20.60 25.17 16.90
CA LEU A 475 -19.91 25.64 15.71
C LEU A 475 -20.83 25.77 14.48
N ALA A 476 -22.15 25.77 14.63
CA ALA A 476 -23.12 25.75 13.53
C ALA A 476 -22.96 26.89 12.51
N GLY A 477 -22.35 28.01 12.94
CA GLY A 477 -22.11 29.18 12.06
C GLY A 477 -20.83 29.11 11.21
N TYR A 478 -20.02 28.05 11.37
CA TYR A 478 -18.67 27.94 10.79
C TYR A 478 -18.50 26.59 10.10
N ASP A 479 -17.62 26.52 9.10
CA ASP A 479 -17.32 25.28 8.39
C ASP A 479 -15.82 24.90 8.44
N ARG A 480 -14.95 25.79 8.95
CA ARG A 480 -13.50 25.58 9.02
C ARG A 480 -12.84 26.32 10.18
N LEU A 481 -11.67 25.83 10.53
CA LEU A 481 -10.71 26.49 11.42
C LEU A 481 -9.47 26.87 10.61
N THR A 482 -9.13 28.16 10.57
CA THR A 482 -7.88 28.67 9.98
C THR A 482 -6.97 29.15 11.10
N PHE A 483 -5.70 28.75 11.07
CA PHE A 483 -4.73 29.08 12.11
C PHE A 483 -3.31 29.09 11.57
N SER A 484 -2.42 29.85 12.20
CA SER A 484 -0.98 29.76 11.96
C SER A 484 -0.32 28.94 13.07
N ILE A 485 0.57 28.02 12.69
CA ILE A 485 1.14 27.05 13.59
C ILE A 485 2.60 26.72 13.22
N ARG A 486 3.43 26.47 14.24
CA ARG A 486 4.76 25.88 14.11
C ARG A 486 5.06 24.95 15.29
N ALA A 487 5.99 24.03 15.12
CA ALA A 487 6.44 23.13 16.18
C ALA A 487 7.97 23.21 16.36
N GLU A 488 8.46 22.78 17.51
CA GLU A 488 9.90 22.75 17.80
C GLU A 488 10.68 21.80 16.87
N HIS A 489 10.04 20.72 16.45
CA HIS A 489 10.55 19.73 15.50
C HIS A 489 9.43 19.25 14.57
N PRO A 490 9.76 18.65 13.42
CA PRO A 490 8.74 18.11 12.52
C PRO A 490 7.86 17.06 13.23
N MET A 491 6.55 17.20 13.11
CA MET A 491 5.58 16.30 13.73
C MET A 491 4.20 16.39 13.05
N ARG A 492 3.29 15.52 13.44
CA ARG A 492 1.86 15.70 13.19
C ARG A 492 1.14 16.11 14.48
N ILE A 493 0.19 17.01 14.36
CA ILE A 493 -0.74 17.40 15.40
C ILE A 493 -2.16 17.16 14.91
N SER A 494 -3.00 16.57 15.77
CA SER A 494 -4.38 16.25 15.42
C SER A 494 -5.30 17.39 15.86
N VAL A 495 -5.95 18.06 14.92
CA VAL A 495 -7.07 18.97 15.22
C VAL A 495 -8.33 18.13 15.40
N GLN A 496 -8.99 18.27 16.54
CA GLN A 496 -10.17 17.48 16.88
C GLN A 496 -11.34 18.39 17.27
N LEU A 497 -12.55 17.97 16.90
CA LEU A 497 -13.81 18.49 17.43
C LEU A 497 -14.39 17.49 18.40
N ARG A 498 -14.85 17.96 19.55
CA ARG A 498 -15.39 17.13 20.65
C ARG A 498 -16.75 17.63 21.09
N THR A 499 -17.72 16.72 21.23
CA THR A 499 -19.04 17.03 21.82
C THR A 499 -18.93 17.28 23.32
N GLY A 500 -19.99 17.86 23.90
CA GLY A 500 -20.14 18.01 25.36
C GLY A 500 -20.39 16.67 26.07
N GLU A 501 -20.40 16.71 27.40
CA GLU A 501 -20.87 15.58 28.17
C GLU A 501 -22.40 15.49 28.08
N GLU A 502 -22.90 14.43 27.46
CA GLU A 502 -24.27 13.99 27.66
C GLU A 502 -24.29 13.01 28.86
N GLN A 503 -25.37 13.07 29.66
CA GLN A 503 -25.53 12.15 30.77
C GLN A 503 -25.76 10.73 30.24
N GLY A 504 -24.71 9.89 30.25
CA GLY A 504 -24.77 8.50 29.82
C GLY A 504 -23.41 7.94 29.40
N PRO A 505 -23.30 6.62 29.16
CA PRO A 505 -22.04 5.99 28.72
C PRO A 505 -21.60 6.32 27.30
N ALA A 506 -22.38 7.04 26.50
CA ALA A 506 -22.02 7.58 25.20
C ALA A 506 -21.26 8.91 25.35
N SER A 507 -20.09 8.82 25.93
CA SER A 507 -19.25 9.96 26.28
C SER A 507 -18.56 10.56 25.07
N ARG A 508 -18.61 11.88 24.93
CA ARG A 508 -17.71 12.77 24.19
C ARG A 508 -17.18 12.22 22.86
N GLU A 509 -18.04 12.17 21.86
CA GLU A 509 -17.61 11.83 20.52
C GLU A 509 -16.57 12.82 19.99
N ARG A 510 -15.66 12.33 19.16
CA ARG A 510 -14.59 13.12 18.58
C ARG A 510 -14.43 12.81 17.09
N TRP A 511 -14.08 13.85 16.34
CA TRP A 511 -13.65 13.75 14.94
C TRP A 511 -12.32 14.47 14.79
N LYS A 512 -11.42 13.94 13.99
CA LYS A 512 -10.04 14.43 13.87
C LYS A 512 -9.60 14.62 12.43
N ARG A 513 -8.62 15.51 12.27
CA ARG A 513 -7.75 15.62 11.10
C ARG A 513 -6.33 15.91 11.59
N ALA A 514 -5.37 15.05 11.28
CA ALA A 514 -3.98 15.33 11.61
C ALA A 514 -3.33 16.17 10.51
N ILE A 515 -2.48 17.09 10.90
CA ILE A 515 -1.76 17.99 9.99
C ILE A 515 -0.25 17.92 10.30
N TYR A 516 0.55 18.01 9.24
CA TYR A 516 2.00 18.15 9.39
C TYR A 516 2.35 19.58 9.81
N VAL A 517 3.28 19.70 10.76
CA VAL A 517 3.86 20.96 11.23
C VAL A 517 5.37 20.80 11.43
N ASP A 518 6.12 21.89 11.22
CA ASP A 518 7.55 21.96 11.44
C ASP A 518 7.96 23.28 12.11
N ALA A 519 9.24 23.64 12.09
CA ALA A 519 9.75 24.85 12.74
C ALA A 519 9.32 26.14 12.04
N ALA A 520 8.90 26.09 10.79
CA ALA A 520 8.40 27.26 10.06
C ALA A 520 6.95 27.57 10.44
N MET A 521 6.65 28.85 10.72
CA MET A 521 5.27 29.26 10.93
C MET A 521 4.50 29.14 9.63
N GLN A 522 3.41 28.34 9.62
CA GLN A 522 2.62 28.02 8.45
C GLN A 522 1.14 28.24 8.72
N GLU A 523 0.43 28.83 7.77
CA GLU A 523 -1.02 28.92 7.82
C GLU A 523 -1.62 27.55 7.44
N ARG A 524 -2.59 27.09 8.21
CA ARG A 524 -3.33 25.83 8.02
C ARG A 524 -4.83 26.10 8.08
N THR A 525 -5.56 25.37 7.27
CA THR A 525 -7.03 25.36 7.31
C THR A 525 -7.51 23.90 7.45
N VAL A 526 -8.38 23.68 8.43
CA VAL A 526 -9.05 22.39 8.63
C VAL A 526 -10.53 22.61 8.39
N VAL A 527 -11.05 21.98 7.34
CA VAL A 527 -12.47 21.98 6.99
C VAL A 527 -13.17 20.93 7.86
N PHE A 528 -14.27 21.30 8.51
CA PHE A 528 -14.93 20.41 9.47
C PHE A 528 -15.59 19.19 8.81
N GLY A 529 -15.96 19.29 7.54
CA GLY A 529 -16.46 18.16 6.75
C GLY A 529 -15.41 17.09 6.41
N ASP A 530 -14.11 17.42 6.54
CA ASP A 530 -12.99 16.50 6.24
C ASP A 530 -12.51 15.72 7.48
N LEU A 531 -13.10 15.97 8.66
CA LEU A 531 -12.74 15.29 9.88
C LEU A 531 -13.31 13.86 9.90
N MET A 532 -12.51 12.92 10.37
CA MET A 532 -12.86 11.51 10.49
C MET A 532 -13.18 11.15 11.95
N PRO A 533 -14.11 10.23 12.19
CA PRO A 533 -14.44 9.77 13.54
C PRO A 533 -13.22 9.23 14.31
N VAL A 534 -13.17 9.43 15.61
CA VAL A 534 -12.21 8.81 16.53
C VAL A 534 -12.93 7.73 17.33
N GLY A 535 -12.74 6.47 16.96
CA GLY A 535 -13.49 5.35 17.54
C GLY A 535 -14.93 5.27 17.03
N GLU A 536 -15.84 4.78 17.86
CA GLU A 536 -17.27 4.70 17.51
C GLU A 536 -17.95 6.05 17.72
N THR A 537 -18.67 6.53 16.73
CA THR A 537 -19.47 7.74 16.76
C THR A 537 -20.86 7.49 16.14
N HIS A 538 -21.87 8.27 16.54
CA HIS A 538 -23.22 8.14 15.98
C HIS A 538 -23.31 8.65 14.53
N THR A 539 -22.40 9.56 14.14
CA THR A 539 -22.36 10.14 12.80
C THR A 539 -20.96 10.08 12.21
N SER A 540 -20.85 9.90 10.90
CA SER A 540 -19.56 9.89 10.20
C SER A 540 -18.90 11.27 10.16
N ALA A 541 -19.67 12.36 10.25
CA ALA A 541 -19.19 13.74 10.29
C ALA A 541 -19.68 14.44 11.56
N PRO A 542 -18.96 15.46 12.07
CA PRO A 542 -19.35 16.16 13.28
C PRO A 542 -20.67 16.95 13.10
N VAL A 543 -21.57 16.84 14.07
CA VAL A 543 -22.75 17.69 14.19
C VAL A 543 -22.34 19.00 14.89
N LEU A 544 -22.08 20.04 14.10
CA LEU A 544 -21.40 21.26 14.55
C LEU A 544 -22.08 21.99 15.70
N ASP A 545 -23.40 21.92 15.80
CA ASP A 545 -24.17 22.52 16.89
C ASP A 545 -23.90 21.85 18.25
N GLY A 546 -23.57 20.56 18.23
CA GLY A 546 -23.23 19.75 19.42
C GLY A 546 -21.77 19.86 19.88
N ILE A 547 -20.89 20.49 19.09
CA ILE A 547 -19.47 20.62 19.43
C ILE A 547 -19.28 21.59 20.59
N ARG A 548 -18.46 21.20 21.58
CA ARG A 548 -18.18 21.99 22.78
C ARG A 548 -16.69 22.32 22.97
N SER A 549 -15.81 21.67 22.23
CA SER A 549 -14.40 22.07 22.23
C SER A 549 -13.70 21.72 20.92
N ILE A 550 -12.70 22.55 20.60
CA ILE A 550 -11.69 22.33 19.54
C ILE A 550 -10.41 21.97 20.27
N LEU A 551 -9.75 20.90 19.83
CA LEU A 551 -8.51 20.44 20.46
C LEU A 551 -7.38 20.37 19.43
N PHE A 552 -6.18 20.71 19.89
CA PHE A 552 -4.92 20.37 19.23
C PHE A 552 -4.25 19.27 20.04
N VAL A 553 -4.18 18.07 19.49
CA VAL A 553 -3.84 16.85 20.24
C VAL A 553 -2.51 16.28 19.74
N VAL A 554 -1.66 15.95 20.68
CA VAL A 554 -0.46 15.12 20.49
C VAL A 554 -0.71 13.79 21.18
N ASP A 555 -0.60 12.70 20.45
CA ASP A 555 -0.79 11.34 20.95
C ASP A 555 0.27 10.37 20.39
N ALA A 556 0.28 9.14 20.88
CA ALA A 556 1.24 8.13 20.49
C ALA A 556 1.07 7.59 19.04
N THR A 557 0.10 8.08 18.27
CA THR A 557 -0.06 7.66 16.86
C THR A 557 1.10 8.14 16.01
N ASN A 558 1.45 9.43 16.13
CA ASN A 558 2.52 10.06 15.34
C ASN A 558 3.62 10.68 16.23
N THR A 559 3.71 10.27 17.48
CA THR A 559 4.72 10.77 18.43
C THR A 559 5.32 9.60 19.19
N LYS A 560 6.63 9.57 19.35
CA LYS A 560 7.30 8.51 20.12
C LYS A 560 6.90 8.59 21.58
N LEU A 561 6.77 7.43 22.22
CA LEU A 561 6.60 7.35 23.67
C LEU A 561 7.78 8.00 24.40
N GLY A 562 7.49 8.82 25.43
CA GLY A 562 8.49 9.58 26.15
C GLY A 562 8.95 10.84 25.45
N ASP A 563 8.41 11.17 24.28
CA ASP A 563 8.73 12.40 23.56
C ASP A 563 8.06 13.61 24.21
N SER A 564 8.71 14.75 24.09
CA SER A 564 8.24 16.03 24.60
C SER A 564 8.64 17.16 23.67
N GLY A 565 7.86 18.24 23.67
CA GLY A 565 8.14 19.35 22.79
C GLY A 565 7.20 20.55 22.98
N ARG A 566 7.29 21.46 22.05
CA ARG A 566 6.54 22.72 22.03
C ARG A 566 5.89 22.95 20.67
N VAL A 567 4.67 23.43 20.70
CA VAL A 567 3.90 23.90 19.55
C VAL A 567 3.46 25.32 19.81
N TRP A 568 3.50 26.18 18.80
CA TRP A 568 3.07 27.57 18.90
C TRP A 568 1.94 27.84 17.89
N ILE A 569 0.91 28.51 18.36
CA ILE A 569 -0.20 29.00 17.53
C ILE A 569 -0.10 30.51 17.50
N GLY A 570 0.11 31.09 16.32
CA GLY A 570 0.25 32.54 16.13
C GLY A 570 -1.07 33.26 15.88
N SER A 571 -2.02 32.57 15.25
CA SER A 571 -3.39 33.04 15.03
C SER A 571 -4.35 31.87 14.98
N ALA A 572 -5.60 32.07 15.32
CA ALA A 572 -6.65 31.08 15.11
C ALA A 572 -8.01 31.76 14.95
N ALA A 573 -8.77 31.36 13.93
CA ALA A 573 -10.09 31.89 13.63
C ALA A 573 -11.02 30.80 13.09
N LEU A 574 -12.28 30.87 13.49
CA LEU A 574 -13.38 30.11 12.89
C LEU A 574 -13.91 30.90 11.71
N GLU A 575 -14.14 30.24 10.59
CA GLU A 575 -14.58 30.88 9.33
C GLU A 575 -15.72 30.07 8.71
N LYS A 576 -16.49 30.77 7.84
CA LYS A 576 -17.57 30.18 7.03
C LYS A 576 -17.24 30.32 5.56
#